data_7f29a54c3ea255de7a960f7d2b6432a0
#
_entry.id   7f29a54c3ea255de7a960f7d2b6432a0
#
_cell.length_a   1.000
_cell.length_b   1.000
_cell.length_c   1.000
_cell.angle_alpha   90.00
_cell.angle_beta   90.00
_cell.angle_gamma   90.00
#
_symmetry.space_group_name_H-M   'P 1'
#
loop_
_entity.id
_entity.type
_entity.pdbx_description
1 polymer ?
#
loop_
_entity_poly.entity_id
_entity_poly.type
_entity_poly.pdbx_seq_one_letter_code
_entity_poly.pdbx_strand_id
1 'polypeptide(L)'
;MKEVTLDHPSAARQTECFTEALLFQDLGPRKVVADFSGGHLSSDGGALLLRQVDAGLGLSRALSKCFVDHRRADLIEHSVEELLRQRLQGLALGYEDLNDHRELRRDPLLAATAGKVDVLGQGRRCPEHRGFALASPATLNRMELSAEFSDYYRKIQPQEAAVGQTLLEMGVRCLPKDAEVLVLDFDATDDPLHGQQEGRFFHGYYGQYCYLPLFCFCGDVVLWAQLRTSDRDASDGTLEALQQIVAVIRARLPKVKIVVRADSGFARDTIMQWCEAQPALYYLIGLARNARLEALLEPSLATARERRCLCGGTVRVFQEFSYQTLNTWACARRTIGKAEVGPQGDNPRFIVTNIPHEGLHDTDGRLLLEGDGRWLYEELYCERGQAENQIKQMTLDLKSDRTSTHWLASNQMRLWLSAFAYLLLERLRAWGLQGTEMARASLGTLRLRLLKVAAQVSVSVRRVYVQLCSAFPLQELFAQCQRRLAEMESS
;
A
#
# COMPACT_ATOMS: atom_id res chain seq x y z
N MET A 1 -7.69 54.65 8.54
CA MET A 1 -7.60 53.33 9.22
C MET A 1 -7.01 53.59 10.57
N LYS A 2 -7.70 53.23 11.67
CA LYS A 2 -7.18 53.43 13.03
C LYS A 2 -6.42 52.15 13.39
N GLU A 3 -5.13 52.32 13.73
CA GLU A 3 -4.32 51.28 14.34
C GLU A 3 -4.91 50.84 15.67
N VAL A 4 -5.11 49.52 15.80
CA VAL A 4 -5.48 48.91 17.07
C VAL A 4 -4.24 48.19 17.60
N THR A 5 -3.57 48.83 18.54
CA THR A 5 -2.49 48.21 19.30
C THR A 5 -3.07 47.24 20.32
N LEU A 6 -2.78 45.94 20.21
CA LEU A 6 -3.10 44.93 21.20
C LEU A 6 -1.87 44.73 22.11
N ASP A 7 -2.01 45.01 23.40
CA ASP A 7 -1.02 44.69 24.43
C ASP A 7 -0.96 43.16 24.62
N HIS A 8 0.20 42.58 24.27
CA HIS A 8 0.51 41.17 24.49
C HIS A 8 1.45 40.98 25.67
N PRO A 9 1.24 39.98 26.57
CA PRO A 9 2.22 39.67 27.62
C PRO A 9 3.51 39.10 27.02
N SER A 10 4.64 39.58 27.53
CA SER A 10 5.98 39.31 27.05
C SER A 10 6.32 37.83 27.00
N ALA A 11 6.62 37.32 25.81
CA ALA A 11 7.24 36.02 25.60
C ALA A 11 8.44 36.12 24.65
N ALA A 12 9.44 35.37 25.02
CA ALA A 12 10.72 35.07 24.38
C ALA A 12 10.97 35.52 22.93
N ARG A 13 12.17 36.07 22.70
CA ARG A 13 12.78 36.52 21.45
C ARG A 13 12.21 35.86 20.17
N GLN A 14 11.49 36.68 19.43
CA GLN A 14 10.91 36.37 18.13
C GLN A 14 11.89 36.67 17.00
N THR A 15 12.04 35.74 16.08
CA THR A 15 12.40 36.02 14.69
C THR A 15 11.31 36.91 14.09
N GLU A 16 11.69 37.85 13.23
CA GLU A 16 10.82 38.86 12.58
C GLU A 16 9.47 38.26 12.18
N CYS A 17 8.47 38.42 13.05
CA CYS A 17 7.08 38.08 12.77
C CYS A 17 6.37 39.31 12.23
N PHE A 18 5.59 39.14 11.18
CA PHE A 18 4.65 40.14 10.71
C PHE A 18 3.65 40.41 11.85
N THR A 19 3.77 41.59 12.45
CA THR A 19 3.02 41.97 13.68
C THR A 19 1.75 42.75 13.41
N GLU A 20 1.39 42.97 12.12
CA GLU A 20 0.14 43.66 11.78
C GLU A 20 -1.07 42.74 11.98
N ALA A 21 -2.02 43.24 12.77
CA ALA A 21 -3.31 42.59 12.94
C ALA A 21 -4.17 42.75 11.68
N LEU A 22 -4.64 41.64 11.12
CA LEU A 22 -5.52 41.58 9.96
C LEU A 22 -6.97 41.65 10.43
N LEU A 23 -7.72 42.64 9.95
CA LEU A 23 -9.14 42.79 10.23
C LEU A 23 -9.97 42.14 9.15
N PHE A 24 -10.88 41.28 9.55
CA PHE A 24 -11.83 40.62 8.67
C PHE A 24 -13.26 41.14 8.92
N GLN A 25 -14.23 40.64 8.16
CA GLN A 25 -15.63 40.98 8.32
C GLN A 25 -16.12 40.62 9.73
N ASP A 26 -16.81 41.57 10.35
CA ASP A 26 -17.35 41.41 11.70
C ASP A 26 -18.38 40.28 11.78
N LEU A 27 -18.37 39.52 12.87
CA LEU A 27 -19.35 38.52 13.17
C LEU A 27 -20.39 39.09 14.17
N GLY A 28 -21.42 39.76 13.65
CA GLY A 28 -22.35 40.53 14.47
C GLY A 28 -21.62 41.65 15.23
N PRO A 29 -21.74 41.70 16.60
CA PRO A 29 -21.03 42.72 17.37
C PRO A 29 -19.55 42.44 17.64
N ARG A 30 -19.04 41.30 17.16
CA ARG A 30 -17.66 40.84 17.41
C ARG A 30 -16.77 41.19 16.25
N LYS A 31 -15.63 41.85 16.53
CA LYS A 31 -14.53 42.03 15.57
C LYS A 31 -13.83 40.70 15.32
N VAL A 32 -13.53 40.39 14.04
CA VAL A 32 -12.70 39.26 13.66
C VAL A 32 -11.31 39.75 13.32
N VAL A 33 -10.34 39.35 14.13
CA VAL A 33 -8.93 39.78 14.00
C VAL A 33 -8.05 38.54 13.91
N ALA A 34 -7.05 38.54 13.05
CA ALA A 34 -6.04 37.50 12.93
C ALA A 34 -4.64 38.10 12.90
N ASP A 35 -3.65 37.35 13.37
CA ASP A 35 -2.24 37.67 13.26
C ASP A 35 -1.39 36.38 13.11
N PHE A 36 -0.09 36.53 12.93
CA PHE A 36 0.84 35.41 12.78
C PHE A 36 1.60 35.09 14.08
N SER A 37 0.95 35.19 15.23
CA SER A 37 1.54 34.91 16.56
C SER A 37 1.37 33.45 17.02
N GLY A 38 0.78 32.57 16.20
CA GLY A 38 0.42 31.18 16.57
C GLY A 38 1.62 30.25 16.82
N GLY A 39 2.86 30.67 16.58
CA GLY A 39 4.05 29.84 16.76
C GLY A 39 4.19 28.74 15.70
N HIS A 40 4.84 27.64 16.07
CA HIS A 40 5.02 26.49 15.16
C HIS A 40 3.82 25.57 15.21
N LEU A 41 3.02 25.56 14.18
CA LEU A 41 1.84 24.71 14.04
C LEU A 41 2.05 23.63 12.99
N SER A 42 1.46 22.46 13.19
CA SER A 42 1.39 21.38 12.23
C SER A 42 -0.06 20.89 12.11
N SER A 43 -0.48 20.48 10.92
CA SER A 43 -1.77 19.82 10.71
C SER A 43 -1.70 18.30 10.90
N ASP A 44 -0.52 17.75 11.11
CA ASP A 44 -0.19 16.34 10.96
C ASP A 44 0.22 15.67 12.28
N GLY A 45 -0.44 16.04 13.40
CA GLY A 45 -0.15 15.51 14.74
C GLY A 45 -0.10 13.98 14.81
N GLY A 46 -0.89 13.30 13.98
CA GLY A 46 -0.90 11.85 13.88
C GLY A 46 0.36 11.23 13.24
N ALA A 47 1.24 12.02 12.65
CA ALA A 47 2.54 11.53 12.17
C ALA A 47 3.39 10.90 13.29
N LEU A 48 3.13 11.24 14.54
CA LEU A 48 3.75 10.60 15.71
C LEU A 48 3.43 9.10 15.77
N LEU A 49 2.22 8.68 15.40
CA LEU A 49 1.83 7.28 15.34
C LEU A 49 2.57 6.56 14.19
N LEU A 50 2.70 7.20 13.04
CA LEU A 50 3.47 6.65 11.91
C LEU A 50 4.93 6.43 12.26
N ARG A 51 5.54 7.34 13.03
CA ARG A 51 6.90 7.18 13.53
C ARG A 51 7.04 5.95 14.42
N GLN A 52 6.08 5.67 15.30
CA GLN A 52 6.10 4.46 16.14
C GLN A 52 5.97 3.19 15.31
N VAL A 53 5.07 3.17 14.33
CA VAL A 53 4.95 2.02 13.42
C VAL A 53 6.25 1.79 12.65
N ASP A 54 6.86 2.85 12.11
CA ASP A 54 8.15 2.75 11.41
C ASP A 54 9.26 2.20 12.33
N ALA A 55 9.32 2.65 13.57
CA ALA A 55 10.29 2.16 14.56
C ALA A 55 10.07 0.68 14.88
N GLY A 56 8.83 0.26 15.13
CA GLY A 56 8.48 -1.13 15.41
C GLY A 56 8.75 -2.09 14.24
N LEU A 57 8.50 -1.62 13.01
CA LEU A 57 8.86 -2.38 11.79
C LEU A 57 10.35 -2.36 11.50
N GLY A 58 11.05 -1.29 11.85
CA GLY A 58 12.38 -0.98 11.34
C GLY A 58 12.42 -0.71 9.83
N LEU A 59 11.28 -0.26 9.26
CA LEU A 59 11.04 -0.19 7.83
C LEU A 59 12.01 0.76 7.14
N SER A 60 12.03 2.04 7.53
CA SER A 60 12.91 3.04 6.91
C SER A 60 14.39 2.69 7.07
N ARG A 61 14.77 2.10 8.19
CA ARG A 61 16.14 1.60 8.43
C ARG A 61 16.50 0.44 7.51
N ALA A 62 15.60 -0.51 7.30
CA ALA A 62 15.84 -1.63 6.40
C ALA A 62 15.93 -1.14 4.95
N LEU A 63 15.00 -0.30 4.54
CA LEU A 63 14.97 0.27 3.19
C LEU A 63 16.20 1.14 2.91
N SER A 64 16.71 1.91 3.89
CA SER A 64 17.90 2.75 3.69
C SER A 64 19.16 1.95 3.33
N LYS A 65 19.25 0.70 3.74
CA LYS A 65 20.35 -0.21 3.41
C LYS A 65 20.35 -0.67 1.96
N CYS A 66 19.21 -0.49 1.26
CA CYS A 66 19.10 -0.79 -0.16
C CYS A 66 19.65 0.34 -1.07
N PHE A 67 20.25 1.37 -0.49
CA PHE A 67 20.79 2.50 -1.23
C PHE A 67 22.30 2.61 -1.03
N VAL A 68 23.01 2.88 -2.12
CA VAL A 68 24.41 3.27 -2.07
C VAL A 68 24.48 4.78 -2.10
N ASP A 69 25.11 5.38 -1.07
CA ASP A 69 25.25 6.82 -0.94
C ASP A 69 26.68 7.26 -1.29
N HIS A 70 26.84 7.81 -2.47
CA HIS A 70 28.11 8.34 -2.98
C HIS A 70 28.37 9.80 -2.61
N ARG A 71 27.56 10.39 -1.72
CA ARG A 71 27.81 11.74 -1.23
C ARG A 71 29.00 11.75 -0.26
N ARG A 72 29.68 12.88 -0.21
CA ARG A 72 30.73 13.09 0.81
C ARG A 72 30.11 13.09 2.20
N ALA A 73 30.57 12.22 3.08
CA ALA A 73 30.01 12.02 4.42
C ALA A 73 29.99 13.31 5.26
N ASP A 74 31.03 14.14 5.13
CA ASP A 74 31.15 15.43 5.82
C ASP A 74 30.14 16.50 5.34
N LEU A 75 29.49 16.29 4.18
CA LEU A 75 28.52 17.22 3.59
C LEU A 75 27.07 16.72 3.68
N ILE A 76 26.84 15.53 4.24
CA ILE A 76 25.49 14.98 4.37
C ILE A 76 24.75 15.69 5.51
N GLU A 77 23.71 16.44 5.17
CA GLU A 77 22.78 17.07 6.13
C GLU A 77 21.51 16.24 6.35
N HIS A 78 21.17 15.35 5.41
CA HIS A 78 20.06 14.43 5.49
C HIS A 78 20.55 13.04 5.10
N SER A 79 20.53 12.09 6.04
CA SER A 79 20.82 10.67 5.77
C SER A 79 19.74 10.07 4.83
N VAL A 80 20.07 8.96 4.18
CA VAL A 80 19.11 8.26 3.34
C VAL A 80 17.88 7.81 4.15
N GLU A 81 18.08 7.36 5.38
CA GLU A 81 16.99 6.96 6.29
C GLU A 81 16.06 8.13 6.60
N GLU A 82 16.58 9.33 6.87
CA GLU A 82 15.76 10.52 7.09
C GLU A 82 15.00 10.95 5.84
N LEU A 83 15.62 10.87 4.65
CA LEU A 83 14.95 11.16 3.38
C LEU A 83 13.79 10.19 3.12
N LEU A 84 14.01 8.91 3.37
CA LEU A 84 12.97 7.89 3.23
C LEU A 84 11.83 8.09 4.23
N ARG A 85 12.13 8.36 5.51
CA ARG A 85 11.09 8.69 6.51
C ARG A 85 10.27 9.89 6.09
N GLN A 86 10.93 10.98 5.69
CA GLN A 86 10.25 12.18 5.20
C GLN A 86 9.31 11.84 4.03
N ARG A 87 9.77 11.03 3.09
CA ARG A 87 9.00 10.69 1.88
C ARG A 87 7.85 9.73 2.17
N LEU A 88 8.09 8.66 2.91
CA LEU A 88 7.06 7.67 3.26
C LEU A 88 5.96 8.27 4.13
N GLN A 89 6.33 9.09 5.12
CA GLN A 89 5.35 9.81 5.93
C GLN A 89 4.59 10.84 5.10
N GLY A 90 5.25 11.56 4.19
CA GLY A 90 4.59 12.46 3.26
C GLY A 90 3.51 11.75 2.46
N LEU A 91 3.82 10.60 1.84
CA LEU A 91 2.85 9.78 1.11
C LEU A 91 1.69 9.33 2.00
N ALA A 92 1.98 8.80 3.19
CA ALA A 92 0.97 8.35 4.15
C ALA A 92 0.04 9.50 4.58
N LEU A 93 0.55 10.71 4.70
CA LEU A 93 -0.19 11.91 5.07
C LEU A 93 -0.92 12.56 3.87
N GLY A 94 -0.72 12.08 2.65
CA GLY A 94 -1.38 12.55 1.43
C GLY A 94 -0.63 13.65 0.67
N TYR A 95 0.66 13.79 0.93
CA TYR A 95 1.57 14.68 0.22
C TYR A 95 2.37 13.89 -0.82
N GLU A 96 1.70 13.50 -1.90
CA GLU A 96 2.30 12.71 -2.97
C GLU A 96 3.22 13.53 -3.88
N ASP A 97 2.99 14.84 -3.99
CA ASP A 97 3.83 15.70 -4.80
C ASP A 97 5.10 16.10 -4.05
N LEU A 98 6.24 15.94 -4.72
CA LEU A 98 7.51 16.41 -4.16
C LEU A 98 7.53 17.93 -3.90
N ASN A 99 6.74 18.70 -4.66
CA ASN A 99 6.64 20.14 -4.47
C ASN A 99 6.04 20.52 -3.13
N ASP A 100 5.18 19.70 -2.53
CA ASP A 100 4.62 19.92 -1.20
C ASP A 100 5.73 20.07 -0.14
N HIS A 101 6.83 19.35 -0.34
CA HIS A 101 7.99 19.44 0.54
C HIS A 101 8.72 20.80 0.51
N ARG A 102 8.32 21.73 -0.36
CA ARG A 102 8.81 23.12 -0.29
C ARG A 102 8.39 23.77 1.01
N GLU A 103 7.14 23.52 1.44
CA GLU A 103 6.59 24.06 2.67
C GLU A 103 6.75 23.09 3.84
N LEU A 104 6.48 21.80 3.63
CA LEU A 104 6.59 20.78 4.68
C LEU A 104 7.96 20.69 5.35
N ARG A 105 9.04 21.06 4.64
CA ARG A 105 10.40 21.08 5.22
C ARG A 105 10.59 22.07 6.37
N ARG A 106 9.63 22.96 6.61
CA ARG A 106 9.60 23.90 7.75
C ARG A 106 8.85 23.36 8.95
N ASP A 107 8.10 22.29 8.78
CA ASP A 107 7.27 21.72 9.84
C ASP A 107 8.13 20.99 10.88
N PRO A 108 8.22 21.48 12.13
CA PRO A 108 9.07 20.88 13.16
C PRO A 108 8.54 19.53 13.65
N LEU A 109 7.23 19.27 13.54
CA LEU A 109 6.68 17.97 13.88
C LEU A 109 7.12 16.90 12.88
N LEU A 110 6.98 17.19 11.59
CA LEU A 110 7.45 16.29 10.53
C LEU A 110 8.96 16.11 10.60
N ALA A 111 9.71 17.13 10.97
CA ALA A 111 11.14 17.01 11.21
C ALA A 111 11.45 16.04 12.37
N ALA A 112 10.73 16.16 13.49
CA ALA A 112 10.86 15.25 14.63
C ALA A 112 10.50 13.81 14.26
N THR A 113 9.43 13.62 13.49
CA THR A 113 9.01 12.27 13.07
C THR A 113 9.95 11.66 12.05
N ALA A 114 10.59 12.45 11.19
CA ALA A 114 11.66 12.01 10.29
C ALA A 114 12.98 11.69 11.01
N GLY A 115 13.11 12.01 12.29
CA GLY A 115 14.29 11.72 13.10
C GLY A 115 15.31 12.83 13.20
N LYS A 116 14.95 14.08 12.81
CA LYS A 116 15.84 15.23 12.95
C LYS A 116 16.02 15.62 14.42
N VAL A 117 17.26 15.78 14.87
CA VAL A 117 17.59 16.31 16.19
C VAL A 117 17.34 17.82 16.23
N ASP A 118 17.77 18.54 15.21
CA ASP A 118 17.48 19.95 15.01
C ASP A 118 16.17 20.09 14.21
N VAL A 119 15.05 20.04 14.93
CA VAL A 119 13.71 20.10 14.32
C VAL A 119 13.34 21.47 13.76
N LEU A 120 14.07 22.51 14.11
CA LEU A 120 13.90 23.87 13.60
C LEU A 120 14.85 24.20 12.45
N GLY A 121 15.83 23.34 12.18
CA GLY A 121 16.81 23.53 11.12
C GLY A 121 17.73 24.74 11.30
N GLN A 122 17.96 25.16 12.54
CA GLN A 122 18.79 26.34 12.83
C GLN A 122 20.29 26.07 12.65
N GLY A 123 20.73 24.83 12.88
CA GLY A 123 22.10 24.38 12.72
C GLY A 123 22.51 24.05 11.27
N ARG A 124 21.66 24.37 10.27
CA ARG A 124 22.01 24.14 8.87
C ARG A 124 23.30 24.88 8.46
N ARG A 125 24.15 24.16 7.74
CA ARG A 125 25.45 24.62 7.30
C ARG A 125 25.33 25.87 6.42
N CYS A 126 24.45 25.86 5.43
CA CYS A 126 24.15 26.98 4.57
C CYS A 126 23.17 27.91 5.28
N PRO A 127 23.53 29.19 5.50
CA PRO A 127 22.67 30.18 6.16
C PRO A 127 21.30 30.33 5.50
N GLU A 128 21.23 30.25 4.17
CA GLU A 128 19.98 30.34 3.38
C GLU A 128 19.04 29.14 3.62
N HIS A 129 19.59 28.05 4.15
CA HIS A 129 18.79 26.86 4.49
C HIS A 129 18.37 26.77 5.96
N ARG A 130 18.73 27.76 6.78
CA ARG A 130 18.30 27.82 8.18
C ARG A 130 16.80 28.04 8.26
N GLY A 131 16.17 27.37 9.20
CA GLY A 131 14.69 27.29 9.29
C GLY A 131 14.05 26.18 8.44
N PHE A 132 14.86 25.38 7.72
CA PHE A 132 14.39 24.24 6.93
C PHE A 132 15.00 22.95 7.47
N ALA A 133 14.32 22.32 8.42
CA ALA A 133 14.84 21.11 9.07
C ALA A 133 14.88 19.89 8.13
N LEU A 134 13.92 19.78 7.21
CA LEU A 134 13.79 18.66 6.28
C LEU A 134 14.40 18.96 4.90
N ALA A 135 14.51 17.91 4.09
CA ALA A 135 15.07 17.98 2.75
C ALA A 135 14.15 18.73 1.77
N SER A 136 14.77 19.39 0.80
CA SER A 136 14.06 20.09 -0.28
C SER A 136 13.48 19.09 -1.30
N PRO A 137 12.46 19.51 -2.11
CA PRO A 137 11.97 18.73 -3.24
C PRO A 137 13.08 18.21 -4.15
N ALA A 138 14.08 19.04 -4.45
CA ALA A 138 15.19 18.63 -5.31
C ALA A 138 16.05 17.53 -4.70
N THR A 139 16.22 17.51 -3.37
CA THR A 139 16.98 16.46 -2.69
C THR A 139 16.21 15.14 -2.70
N LEU A 140 14.91 15.17 -2.44
CA LEU A 140 14.03 13.99 -2.52
C LEU A 140 13.95 13.45 -3.96
N ASN A 141 13.83 14.35 -4.94
CA ASN A 141 13.78 13.95 -6.34
C ASN A 141 15.07 13.21 -6.77
N ARG A 142 16.24 13.65 -6.31
CA ARG A 142 17.51 12.96 -6.58
C ARG A 142 17.60 11.57 -5.96
N MET A 143 16.89 11.31 -4.87
CA MET A 143 16.78 9.98 -4.27
C MET A 143 15.81 9.08 -5.07
N GLU A 144 14.70 9.64 -5.55
CA GLU A 144 13.70 8.90 -6.32
C GLU A 144 14.10 8.63 -7.78
N LEU A 145 14.91 9.50 -8.36
CA LEU A 145 15.40 9.32 -9.72
C LEU A 145 16.45 8.22 -9.74
N SER A 146 16.01 7.01 -9.99
CA SER A 146 16.88 5.91 -10.33
C SER A 146 17.60 6.20 -11.64
N ALA A 147 18.91 5.97 -11.70
CA ALA A 147 19.70 6.01 -12.92
C ALA A 147 20.61 4.79 -12.93
N GLU A 148 20.81 4.20 -14.09
CA GLU A 148 21.75 3.08 -14.26
C GLU A 148 23.16 3.44 -13.80
N PHE A 149 23.51 4.74 -13.84
CA PHE A 149 24.84 5.24 -13.46
C PHE A 149 24.75 6.43 -12.52
N SER A 150 25.64 6.46 -11.52
CA SER A 150 25.82 7.66 -10.71
C SER A 150 26.38 8.78 -11.56
N ASP A 151 25.76 9.95 -11.47
CA ASP A 151 26.27 11.17 -12.06
C ASP A 151 26.56 12.23 -10.99
N TYR A 152 27.00 13.41 -11.42
CA TYR A 152 27.28 14.51 -10.52
C TYR A 152 26.11 14.89 -9.61
N TYR A 153 24.87 14.69 -10.08
CA TYR A 153 23.63 15.06 -9.36
C TYR A 153 22.97 13.89 -8.63
N ARG A 154 23.16 12.64 -9.12
CA ARG A 154 22.47 11.44 -8.64
C ARG A 154 23.44 10.55 -7.87
N LYS A 155 23.71 10.94 -6.63
CA LYS A 155 24.69 10.28 -5.75
C LYS A 155 24.06 9.30 -4.77
N ILE A 156 22.74 9.20 -4.74
CA ILE A 156 21.99 8.22 -3.94
C ILE A 156 21.38 7.23 -4.93
N GLN A 157 21.88 6.00 -4.90
CA GLN A 157 21.49 4.98 -5.87
C GLN A 157 20.74 3.83 -5.20
N PRO A 158 19.48 3.56 -5.55
CA PRO A 158 18.79 2.38 -5.10
C PRO A 158 19.34 1.13 -5.77
N GLN A 159 19.46 0.07 -5.01
CA GLN A 159 19.65 -1.28 -5.51
C GLN A 159 18.26 -1.91 -5.68
N GLU A 160 17.70 -1.86 -6.89
CA GLU A 160 16.31 -2.22 -7.16
C GLU A 160 15.92 -3.60 -6.65
N ALA A 161 16.75 -4.62 -6.92
CA ALA A 161 16.51 -5.97 -6.43
C ALA A 161 16.43 -6.02 -4.88
N ALA A 162 17.29 -5.26 -4.20
CA ALA A 162 17.28 -5.20 -2.74
C ALA A 162 16.04 -4.46 -2.20
N VAL A 163 15.56 -3.43 -2.91
CA VAL A 163 14.33 -2.71 -2.53
C VAL A 163 13.12 -3.63 -2.63
N GLY A 164 12.96 -4.34 -3.76
CA GLY A 164 11.87 -5.31 -3.95
C GLY A 164 11.93 -6.45 -2.93
N GLN A 165 13.12 -7.02 -2.68
CA GLN A 165 13.32 -8.04 -1.68
C GLN A 165 12.99 -7.54 -0.26
N THR A 166 13.35 -6.30 0.07
CA THR A 166 13.02 -5.69 1.36
C THR A 166 11.51 -5.53 1.54
N LEU A 167 10.78 -5.12 0.51
CA LEU A 167 9.31 -5.05 0.56
C LEU A 167 8.72 -6.43 0.88
N LEU A 168 9.15 -7.45 0.17
CA LEU A 168 8.72 -8.83 0.37
C LEU A 168 9.01 -9.32 1.80
N GLU A 169 10.24 -9.14 2.28
CA GLU A 169 10.63 -9.58 3.63
C GLU A 169 9.85 -8.84 4.73
N MET A 170 9.65 -7.52 4.57
CA MET A 170 8.84 -6.73 5.50
C MET A 170 7.38 -7.19 5.48
N GLY A 171 6.79 -7.40 4.30
CA GLY A 171 5.46 -7.94 4.16
C GLY A 171 5.30 -9.31 4.82
N VAL A 172 6.21 -10.25 4.53
CA VAL A 172 6.17 -11.59 5.15
C VAL A 172 6.34 -11.52 6.67
N ARG A 173 7.15 -10.60 7.20
CA ARG A 173 7.25 -10.36 8.66
C ARG A 173 5.94 -9.89 9.29
N CYS A 174 5.08 -9.27 8.52
CA CYS A 174 3.77 -8.80 8.98
C CYS A 174 2.70 -9.89 9.00
N LEU A 175 2.94 -11.05 8.38
CA LEU A 175 2.00 -12.17 8.40
C LEU A 175 1.96 -12.82 9.80
N PRO A 176 0.81 -13.43 10.21
CA PRO A 176 0.70 -14.12 11.48
C PRO A 176 1.75 -15.24 11.61
N LYS A 177 2.38 -15.35 12.80
CA LYS A 177 3.42 -16.36 13.05
C LYS A 177 2.86 -17.80 13.13
N ASP A 178 1.57 -17.90 13.42
CA ASP A 178 0.80 -19.13 13.61
C ASP A 178 -0.14 -19.42 12.42
N ALA A 179 0.07 -18.76 11.28
CA ALA A 179 -0.74 -18.99 10.09
C ALA A 179 -0.59 -20.45 9.60
N GLU A 180 -1.71 -21.12 9.41
CA GLU A 180 -1.77 -22.49 8.88
C GLU A 180 -2.04 -22.52 7.38
N VAL A 181 -2.79 -21.51 6.91
CA VAL A 181 -3.09 -21.28 5.49
C VAL A 181 -2.86 -19.81 5.17
N LEU A 182 -2.18 -19.54 4.07
CA LEU A 182 -2.02 -18.21 3.49
C LEU A 182 -2.63 -18.19 2.09
N VAL A 183 -3.40 -17.16 1.77
CA VAL A 183 -3.93 -16.92 0.42
C VAL A 183 -3.14 -15.78 -0.19
N LEU A 184 -2.53 -16.03 -1.35
CA LEU A 184 -1.77 -15.08 -2.12
C LEU A 184 -2.61 -14.60 -3.31
N ASP A 185 -3.04 -13.37 -3.28
CA ASP A 185 -3.83 -12.75 -4.32
C ASP A 185 -2.92 -12.04 -5.34
N PHE A 186 -2.82 -12.61 -6.53
CA PHE A 186 -2.17 -11.96 -7.66
C PHE A 186 -3.18 -11.19 -8.49
N ASP A 187 -2.83 -9.95 -8.80
CA ASP A 187 -3.63 -9.12 -9.71
C ASP A 187 -2.73 -8.17 -10.52
N ALA A 188 -3.20 -7.83 -11.71
CA ALA A 188 -2.56 -6.87 -12.60
C ALA A 188 -3.60 -5.80 -12.98
N THR A 189 -3.21 -4.55 -12.86
CA THR A 189 -4.08 -3.42 -13.19
C THR A 189 -3.41 -2.53 -14.23
N ASP A 190 -4.16 -1.65 -14.86
CA ASP A 190 -3.60 -0.61 -15.72
C ASP A 190 -3.15 0.60 -14.89
N ASP A 191 -2.08 1.24 -15.35
CA ASP A 191 -1.55 2.49 -14.83
C ASP A 191 -1.41 3.47 -16.01
N PRO A 192 -2.40 4.38 -16.21
CA PRO A 192 -2.49 5.24 -17.38
C PRO A 192 -1.30 6.19 -17.54
N LEU A 193 -0.77 6.32 -18.76
CA LEU A 193 0.37 7.16 -19.09
C LEU A 193 -0.08 8.35 -19.96
N HIS A 194 0.29 9.54 -19.53
CA HIS A 194 -0.10 10.79 -20.19
C HIS A 194 1.06 11.51 -20.92
N GLY A 195 2.27 10.96 -20.86
CA GLY A 195 3.48 11.54 -21.46
C GLY A 195 4.26 10.56 -22.35
N GLN A 196 5.52 10.85 -22.53
CA GLN A 196 6.48 10.03 -23.31
C GLN A 196 7.36 9.21 -22.37
N GLN A 197 6.74 8.39 -21.52
CA GLN A 197 7.46 7.52 -20.59
C GLN A 197 8.13 6.37 -21.34
N GLU A 198 9.29 5.95 -20.83
CA GLU A 198 10.01 4.77 -21.30
C GLU A 198 9.12 3.52 -21.17
N GLY A 199 9.13 2.65 -22.19
CA GLY A 199 8.32 1.44 -22.20
C GLY A 199 6.80 1.68 -22.23
N ARG A 200 6.38 2.80 -22.77
CA ARG A 200 4.98 3.13 -23.01
C ARG A 200 4.43 2.36 -24.20
N PHE A 201 3.43 1.52 -23.98
CA PHE A 201 2.73 0.79 -25.05
C PHE A 201 1.22 1.03 -24.97
N PHE A 202 0.55 0.88 -26.11
CA PHE A 202 -0.92 0.93 -26.16
C PHE A 202 -1.47 -0.45 -25.81
N HIS A 203 -2.33 -0.53 -24.81
CA HIS A 203 -2.96 -1.77 -24.39
C HIS A 203 -4.38 -1.86 -24.94
N GLY A 204 -4.62 -2.84 -25.83
CA GLY A 204 -5.89 -2.96 -26.55
C GLY A 204 -7.11 -3.21 -25.65
N TYR A 205 -6.95 -3.96 -24.56
CA TYR A 205 -8.04 -4.24 -23.61
C TYR A 205 -8.47 -2.98 -22.84
N TYR A 206 -7.51 -2.16 -22.40
CA TYR A 206 -7.80 -0.91 -21.66
C TYR A 206 -8.03 0.29 -22.59
N GLY A 207 -7.71 0.17 -23.88
CA GLY A 207 -7.92 1.23 -24.87
C GLY A 207 -7.05 2.48 -24.67
N GLN A 208 -5.91 2.34 -23.99
CA GLN A 208 -5.05 3.46 -23.64
C GLN A 208 -3.57 3.06 -23.54
N TYR A 209 -2.69 4.06 -23.51
CA TYR A 209 -1.29 3.86 -23.17
C TYR A 209 -1.17 3.71 -21.65
N CYS A 210 -0.57 2.62 -21.18
CA CYS A 210 -0.43 2.35 -19.77
C CYS A 210 0.80 1.51 -19.46
N TYR A 211 1.20 1.48 -18.19
CA TYR A 211 1.93 0.36 -17.62
C TYR A 211 0.95 -0.70 -17.11
N LEU A 212 1.48 -1.88 -16.78
CA LEU A 212 0.69 -3.00 -16.27
C LEU A 212 1.35 -3.55 -14.98
N PRO A 213 1.26 -2.80 -13.85
CA PRO A 213 1.84 -3.27 -12.60
C PRO A 213 1.25 -4.61 -12.15
N LEU A 214 2.13 -5.49 -11.63
CA LEU A 214 1.79 -6.75 -10.99
C LEU A 214 1.86 -6.58 -9.48
N PHE A 215 0.79 -6.93 -8.80
CA PHE A 215 0.71 -6.95 -7.35
C PHE A 215 0.51 -8.36 -6.81
N CYS A 216 1.02 -8.60 -5.60
CA CYS A 216 0.62 -9.73 -4.79
C CYS A 216 0.33 -9.27 -3.36
N PHE A 217 -0.83 -9.66 -2.86
CA PHE A 217 -1.25 -9.41 -1.48
C PHE A 217 -1.45 -10.75 -0.74
N CYS A 218 -1.28 -10.70 0.58
CA CYS A 218 -1.74 -11.75 1.47
C CYS A 218 -2.65 -11.10 2.52
N GLY A 219 -3.96 -11.26 2.35
CA GLY A 219 -4.95 -10.45 3.06
C GLY A 219 -4.72 -8.96 2.79
N ASP A 220 -4.53 -8.16 3.83
CA ASP A 220 -4.27 -6.73 3.70
C ASP A 220 -2.78 -6.38 3.52
N VAL A 221 -1.88 -7.36 3.50
CA VAL A 221 -0.43 -7.12 3.43
C VAL A 221 0.06 -7.19 1.99
N VAL A 222 0.69 -6.13 1.50
CA VAL A 222 1.38 -6.13 0.20
C VAL A 222 2.68 -6.92 0.31
N LEU A 223 2.88 -7.87 -0.60
CA LEU A 223 4.11 -8.69 -0.70
C LEU A 223 4.91 -8.35 -1.95
N TRP A 224 4.25 -7.93 -3.02
CA TRP A 224 4.87 -7.67 -4.30
C TRP A 224 4.22 -6.49 -5.00
N ALA A 225 5.03 -5.61 -5.59
CA ALA A 225 4.59 -4.50 -6.41
C ALA A 225 5.65 -4.25 -7.50
N GLN A 226 5.36 -4.66 -8.72
CA GLN A 226 6.28 -4.57 -9.85
C GLN A 226 5.65 -3.82 -11.02
N LEU A 227 6.26 -2.72 -11.43
CA LEU A 227 5.86 -2.00 -12.62
C LEU A 227 6.34 -2.74 -13.86
N ARG A 228 5.46 -2.92 -14.84
CA ARG A 228 5.76 -3.62 -16.09
C ARG A 228 5.24 -2.81 -17.26
N THR A 229 5.85 -3.00 -18.41
CA THR A 229 5.33 -2.48 -19.68
C THR A 229 4.07 -3.24 -20.09
N SER A 230 3.15 -2.59 -20.79
CA SER A 230 1.84 -3.17 -21.14
C SER A 230 1.82 -3.95 -22.47
N ASP A 231 2.96 -4.15 -23.11
CA ASP A 231 3.15 -5.03 -24.28
C ASP A 231 3.25 -6.51 -23.92
N ARG A 232 2.91 -6.87 -22.68
CA ARG A 232 3.06 -8.19 -22.08
C ARG A 232 1.72 -8.77 -21.65
N ASP A 233 1.71 -10.09 -21.49
CA ASP A 233 0.58 -10.79 -20.88
C ASP A 233 0.42 -10.41 -19.39
N ALA A 234 -0.82 -10.37 -18.89
CA ALA A 234 -1.10 -10.03 -17.50
C ALA A 234 -0.38 -10.96 -16.50
N SER A 235 -0.11 -12.20 -16.87
CA SER A 235 0.60 -13.19 -16.05
C SER A 235 2.12 -13.17 -16.17
N ASP A 236 2.69 -12.36 -17.06
CA ASP A 236 4.15 -12.31 -17.26
C ASP A 236 4.86 -11.87 -15.97
N GLY A 237 5.96 -12.57 -15.61
CA GLY A 237 6.69 -12.33 -14.36
C GLY A 237 6.02 -12.88 -13.10
N THR A 238 4.80 -13.44 -13.20
CA THR A 238 4.10 -13.98 -12.03
C THR A 238 4.79 -15.21 -11.45
N LEU A 239 5.31 -16.09 -12.30
CA LEU A 239 6.00 -17.29 -11.83
C LEU A 239 7.25 -16.95 -11.03
N GLU A 240 8.05 -16.01 -11.52
CA GLU A 240 9.26 -15.53 -10.87
C GLU A 240 8.95 -14.84 -9.54
N ALA A 241 7.91 -14.00 -9.50
CA ALA A 241 7.42 -13.37 -8.29
C ALA A 241 6.95 -14.42 -7.27
N LEU A 242 6.13 -15.38 -7.70
CA LEU A 242 5.61 -16.45 -6.86
C LEU A 242 6.73 -17.31 -6.27
N GLN A 243 7.76 -17.65 -7.05
CA GLN A 243 8.93 -18.41 -6.59
C GLN A 243 9.64 -17.68 -5.45
N GLN A 244 9.88 -16.37 -5.59
CA GLN A 244 10.52 -15.55 -4.57
C GLN A 244 9.64 -15.43 -3.32
N ILE A 245 8.35 -15.17 -3.49
CA ILE A 245 7.39 -15.04 -2.39
C ILE A 245 7.32 -16.33 -1.59
N VAL A 246 7.15 -17.47 -2.25
CA VAL A 246 7.07 -18.78 -1.60
C VAL A 246 8.37 -19.10 -0.87
N ALA A 247 9.53 -18.81 -1.44
CA ALA A 247 10.83 -19.03 -0.79
C ALA A 247 10.95 -18.24 0.51
N VAL A 248 10.59 -16.95 0.52
CA VAL A 248 10.65 -16.11 1.73
C VAL A 248 9.61 -16.54 2.77
N ILE A 249 8.39 -16.89 2.35
CA ILE A 249 7.36 -17.43 3.25
C ILE A 249 7.84 -18.73 3.89
N ARG A 250 8.37 -19.68 3.11
CA ARG A 250 8.84 -20.98 3.59
C ARG A 250 10.01 -20.88 4.56
N ALA A 251 10.90 -19.89 4.36
CA ALA A 251 11.99 -19.63 5.31
C ALA A 251 11.49 -19.26 6.71
N ARG A 252 10.33 -18.60 6.80
CA ARG A 252 9.73 -18.18 8.07
C ARG A 252 8.65 -19.14 8.59
N LEU A 253 7.83 -19.67 7.70
CA LEU A 253 6.66 -20.50 7.97
C LEU A 253 6.75 -21.81 7.16
N PRO A 254 7.64 -22.74 7.53
CA PRO A 254 7.98 -23.91 6.69
C PRO A 254 6.81 -24.88 6.48
N LYS A 255 5.83 -24.90 7.38
CA LYS A 255 4.67 -25.84 7.33
C LYS A 255 3.40 -25.21 6.77
N VAL A 256 3.39 -23.90 6.52
CA VAL A 256 2.16 -23.21 6.08
C VAL A 256 1.69 -23.73 4.71
N LYS A 257 0.40 -23.93 4.56
CA LYS A 257 -0.22 -24.18 3.26
C LYS A 257 -0.43 -22.85 2.54
N ILE A 258 -0.14 -22.83 1.26
CA ILE A 258 -0.26 -21.61 0.45
C ILE A 258 -1.26 -21.87 -0.66
N VAL A 259 -2.21 -20.96 -0.84
CA VAL A 259 -3.17 -20.97 -1.94
C VAL A 259 -2.94 -19.74 -2.80
N VAL A 260 -2.59 -19.91 -4.06
CA VAL A 260 -2.49 -18.85 -5.05
C VAL A 260 -3.85 -18.56 -5.63
N ARG A 261 -4.34 -17.34 -5.51
CA ARG A 261 -5.63 -16.91 -6.01
C ARG A 261 -5.43 -15.79 -7.03
N ALA A 262 -6.06 -15.91 -8.21
CA ALA A 262 -5.94 -14.94 -9.29
C ALA A 262 -7.12 -15.00 -10.25
N ASP A 263 -7.22 -14.02 -11.13
CA ASP A 263 -8.23 -14.00 -12.19
C ASP A 263 -7.87 -14.93 -13.37
N SER A 264 -8.69 -14.91 -14.41
CA SER A 264 -8.50 -15.77 -15.57
C SER A 264 -7.28 -15.41 -16.43
N GLY A 265 -6.73 -14.25 -16.27
CA GLY A 265 -5.49 -13.83 -16.93
C GLY A 265 -4.27 -14.64 -16.47
N PHE A 266 -4.36 -15.24 -15.28
CA PHE A 266 -3.27 -16.00 -14.65
C PHE A 266 -3.39 -17.52 -14.82
N ALA A 267 -4.40 -18.02 -15.51
CA ALA A 267 -4.60 -19.47 -15.75
C ALA A 267 -3.61 -20.01 -16.80
N ARG A 268 -2.31 -19.99 -16.47
CA ARG A 268 -1.22 -20.43 -17.31
C ARG A 268 -0.67 -21.77 -16.83
N ASP A 269 -0.41 -22.67 -17.77
CA ASP A 269 0.08 -24.03 -17.49
C ASP A 269 1.36 -24.03 -16.67
N THR A 270 2.31 -23.12 -16.98
CA THR A 270 3.58 -22.99 -16.28
C THR A 270 3.42 -22.64 -14.81
N ILE A 271 2.48 -21.76 -14.47
CA ILE A 271 2.19 -21.37 -13.08
C ILE A 271 1.55 -22.57 -12.35
N MET A 272 0.54 -23.19 -12.95
CA MET A 272 -0.17 -24.31 -12.35
C MET A 272 0.73 -25.53 -12.15
N GLN A 273 1.52 -25.92 -13.16
CA GLN A 273 2.50 -27.00 -13.03
C GLN A 273 3.52 -26.76 -11.92
N TRP A 274 4.01 -25.54 -11.84
CA TRP A 274 4.97 -25.21 -10.77
C TRP A 274 4.32 -25.35 -9.39
N CYS A 275 3.08 -24.87 -9.22
CA CYS A 275 2.35 -25.04 -7.97
C CYS A 275 2.13 -26.54 -7.64
N GLU A 276 1.74 -27.33 -8.63
CA GLU A 276 1.51 -28.78 -8.49
C GLU A 276 2.79 -29.55 -8.09
N ALA A 277 3.95 -29.05 -8.49
CA ALA A 277 5.24 -29.63 -8.15
C ALA A 277 5.76 -29.25 -6.74
N GLN A 278 5.16 -28.25 -6.09
CA GLN A 278 5.60 -27.78 -4.78
C GLN A 278 4.76 -28.42 -3.63
N PRO A 279 5.38 -28.79 -2.52
CA PRO A 279 4.63 -29.32 -1.38
C PRO A 279 3.74 -28.25 -0.75
N ALA A 280 2.50 -28.61 -0.43
CA ALA A 280 1.51 -27.76 0.23
C ALA A 280 1.33 -26.36 -0.44
N LEU A 281 1.42 -26.34 -1.77
CA LEU A 281 1.13 -25.18 -2.60
C LEU A 281 -0.06 -25.51 -3.50
N TYR A 282 -1.08 -24.71 -3.39
CA TYR A 282 -2.35 -24.88 -4.08
C TYR A 282 -2.65 -23.62 -4.88
N TYR A 283 -3.60 -23.75 -5.83
CA TYR A 283 -4.10 -22.59 -6.55
C TYR A 283 -5.63 -22.66 -6.72
N LEU A 284 -6.23 -21.49 -6.88
CA LEU A 284 -7.63 -21.28 -7.17
C LEU A 284 -7.72 -20.08 -8.14
N ILE A 285 -7.75 -20.40 -9.44
CA ILE A 285 -7.59 -19.38 -10.49
C ILE A 285 -8.85 -19.33 -11.35
N GLY A 286 -9.30 -18.13 -11.72
CA GLY A 286 -10.36 -17.94 -12.69
C GLY A 286 -10.01 -18.60 -14.02
N LEU A 287 -11.04 -19.04 -14.76
CA LEU A 287 -10.84 -19.59 -16.09
C LEU A 287 -11.76 -18.89 -17.09
N ALA A 288 -11.18 -18.35 -18.14
CA ALA A 288 -11.93 -17.70 -19.20
C ALA A 288 -12.90 -18.68 -19.87
N ARG A 289 -14.14 -18.25 -20.04
CA ARG A 289 -15.17 -19.06 -20.70
C ARG A 289 -14.82 -19.33 -22.16
N ASN A 290 -15.19 -20.50 -22.63
CA ASN A 290 -15.08 -20.88 -24.04
C ASN A 290 -16.18 -21.91 -24.36
N ALA A 291 -16.42 -22.15 -25.65
CA ALA A 291 -17.51 -23.03 -26.11
C ALA A 291 -17.45 -24.46 -25.53
N ARG A 292 -16.25 -25.02 -25.29
CA ARG A 292 -16.12 -26.35 -24.68
C ARG A 292 -16.53 -26.37 -23.19
N LEU A 293 -16.13 -25.37 -22.44
CA LEU A 293 -16.52 -25.21 -21.04
C LEU A 293 -18.04 -24.95 -20.91
N GLU A 294 -18.59 -24.13 -21.79
CA GLU A 294 -20.03 -23.85 -21.83
C GLU A 294 -20.82 -25.10 -22.16
N ALA A 295 -20.36 -25.91 -23.12
CA ALA A 295 -21.01 -27.19 -23.47
C ALA A 295 -20.97 -28.18 -22.30
N LEU A 296 -19.88 -28.25 -21.52
CA LEU A 296 -19.77 -29.08 -20.32
C LEU A 296 -20.72 -28.63 -19.22
N LEU A 297 -21.00 -27.35 -19.11
CA LEU A 297 -21.86 -26.77 -18.07
C LEU A 297 -23.33 -26.68 -18.46
N GLU A 298 -23.67 -26.92 -19.75
CA GLU A 298 -25.03 -26.80 -20.26
C GLU A 298 -26.09 -27.59 -19.49
N PRO A 299 -25.87 -28.85 -19.02
CA PRO A 299 -26.84 -29.55 -18.19
C PRO A 299 -27.18 -28.82 -16.90
N SER A 300 -26.18 -28.19 -16.27
CA SER A 300 -26.38 -27.39 -15.05
C SER A 300 -27.05 -26.05 -15.33
N LEU A 301 -26.77 -25.42 -16.46
CA LEU A 301 -27.50 -24.24 -16.91
C LEU A 301 -28.97 -24.52 -17.19
N ALA A 302 -29.29 -25.64 -17.85
CA ALA A 302 -30.66 -26.08 -18.06
C ALA A 302 -31.42 -26.27 -16.73
N THR A 303 -30.78 -26.95 -15.76
CA THR A 303 -31.33 -27.11 -14.40
C THR A 303 -31.54 -25.77 -13.71
N ALA A 304 -30.58 -24.82 -13.85
CA ALA A 304 -30.70 -23.50 -13.26
C ALA A 304 -31.84 -22.69 -13.88
N ARG A 305 -32.02 -22.76 -15.21
CA ARG A 305 -33.16 -22.13 -15.92
C ARG A 305 -34.51 -22.67 -15.44
N GLU A 306 -34.65 -23.98 -15.34
CA GLU A 306 -35.87 -24.63 -14.82
C GLU A 306 -36.20 -24.18 -13.39
N ARG A 307 -35.20 -24.24 -12.49
CA ARG A 307 -35.37 -23.78 -11.11
C ARG A 307 -35.77 -22.31 -11.04
N ARG A 308 -35.17 -21.48 -11.87
CA ARG A 308 -35.51 -20.06 -11.92
C ARG A 308 -36.95 -19.82 -12.36
N CYS A 309 -37.43 -20.55 -13.33
CA CYS A 309 -38.84 -20.49 -13.74
C CYS A 309 -39.81 -20.80 -12.60
N LEU A 310 -39.42 -21.67 -11.67
CA LEU A 310 -40.23 -22.07 -10.52
C LEU A 310 -40.13 -21.11 -9.33
N CYS A 311 -38.93 -20.63 -9.02
CA CYS A 311 -38.65 -19.90 -7.79
C CYS A 311 -38.47 -18.38 -8.00
N GLY A 312 -38.24 -17.91 -9.24
CA GLY A 312 -37.85 -16.56 -9.53
C GLY A 312 -36.42 -16.21 -9.04
N GLY A 313 -36.00 -14.98 -9.19
CA GLY A 313 -34.70 -14.51 -8.68
C GLY A 313 -33.47 -15.02 -9.47
N THR A 314 -32.33 -15.08 -8.81
CA THR A 314 -31.07 -15.61 -9.36
C THR A 314 -30.85 -17.02 -8.81
N VAL A 315 -30.64 -18.00 -9.70
CA VAL A 315 -30.35 -19.38 -9.32
C VAL A 315 -28.93 -19.75 -9.72
N ARG A 316 -28.24 -20.49 -8.84
CA ARG A 316 -26.90 -21.01 -9.05
C ARG A 316 -26.86 -22.51 -8.89
N VAL A 317 -26.22 -23.18 -9.83
CA VAL A 317 -25.91 -24.62 -9.78
C VAL A 317 -24.44 -24.78 -10.02
N PHE A 318 -23.76 -25.58 -9.20
CA PHE A 318 -22.31 -25.81 -9.33
C PHE A 318 -22.13 -27.24 -9.91
N GLN A 319 -21.13 -27.36 -10.77
CA GLN A 319 -20.72 -28.62 -11.37
C GLN A 319 -19.21 -28.69 -11.42
N GLU A 320 -18.67 -29.83 -11.06
CA GLU A 320 -17.25 -30.13 -11.16
C GLU A 320 -16.98 -31.08 -12.31
N PHE A 321 -15.88 -30.86 -13.00
CA PHE A 321 -15.42 -31.73 -14.07
C PHE A 321 -13.92 -31.64 -14.27
N SER A 322 -13.34 -32.63 -14.92
CA SER A 322 -11.96 -32.61 -15.35
C SER A 322 -11.90 -31.95 -16.72
N TYR A 323 -11.06 -30.89 -16.82
CA TYR A 323 -10.91 -30.12 -18.05
C TYR A 323 -9.44 -29.97 -18.44
N GLN A 324 -9.18 -30.05 -19.73
CA GLN A 324 -7.89 -29.78 -20.35
C GLN A 324 -8.11 -28.92 -21.59
N THR A 325 -7.28 -27.91 -21.80
CA THR A 325 -7.25 -27.14 -23.04
C THR A 325 -6.73 -28.03 -24.20
N LEU A 326 -6.99 -27.61 -25.42
CA LEU A 326 -6.57 -28.40 -26.58
C LEU A 326 -5.05 -28.53 -26.70
N ASN A 327 -4.32 -27.40 -26.54
CA ASN A 327 -2.91 -27.32 -26.89
C ASN A 327 -2.04 -26.62 -25.82
N THR A 328 -2.61 -26.05 -24.76
CA THR A 328 -1.86 -25.20 -23.83
C THR A 328 -1.63 -25.80 -22.45
N TRP A 329 -2.42 -26.79 -22.04
CA TRP A 329 -2.25 -27.47 -20.76
C TRP A 329 -1.69 -28.88 -20.96
N ALA A 330 -0.69 -29.21 -20.17
CA ALA A 330 -0.05 -30.53 -20.23
C ALA A 330 -0.95 -31.66 -19.69
N CYS A 331 -1.86 -31.35 -18.76
CA CYS A 331 -2.76 -32.34 -18.14
C CYS A 331 -4.15 -31.75 -17.91
N ALA A 332 -5.09 -32.66 -17.65
CA ALA A 332 -6.44 -32.30 -17.21
C ALA A 332 -6.44 -31.90 -15.74
N ARG A 333 -7.23 -30.88 -15.39
CA ARG A 333 -7.31 -30.30 -14.03
C ARG A 333 -8.74 -30.21 -13.55
N ARG A 334 -8.91 -30.26 -12.24
CA ARG A 334 -10.19 -30.05 -11.57
C ARG A 334 -10.70 -28.66 -11.88
N THR A 335 -11.87 -28.57 -12.45
CA THR A 335 -12.52 -27.32 -12.87
C THR A 335 -13.91 -27.28 -12.26
N ILE A 336 -14.26 -26.13 -11.69
CA ILE A 336 -15.57 -25.89 -11.10
C ILE A 336 -16.29 -24.87 -11.97
N GLY A 337 -17.44 -25.27 -12.50
CA GLY A 337 -18.35 -24.42 -13.25
C GLY A 337 -19.51 -23.93 -12.38
N LYS A 338 -19.74 -22.62 -12.41
CA LYS A 338 -20.93 -21.97 -11.83
C LYS A 338 -21.94 -21.70 -12.95
N ALA A 339 -23.04 -22.44 -12.99
CA ALA A 339 -24.19 -22.14 -13.80
C ALA A 339 -25.09 -21.15 -13.06
N GLU A 340 -24.99 -19.88 -13.38
CA GLU A 340 -25.84 -18.82 -12.79
C GLU A 340 -26.84 -18.34 -13.85
N VAL A 341 -28.11 -18.27 -13.47
CA VAL A 341 -29.19 -17.74 -14.32
C VAL A 341 -29.92 -16.66 -13.53
N GLY A 342 -29.83 -15.44 -14.00
CA GLY A 342 -30.40 -14.25 -13.36
C GLY A 342 -31.31 -13.45 -14.29
N PRO A 343 -31.81 -12.27 -13.85
CA PRO A 343 -32.66 -11.40 -14.68
C PRO A 343 -32.03 -11.00 -16.02
N GLN A 344 -30.69 -10.95 -16.07
CA GLN A 344 -29.93 -10.59 -17.27
C GLN A 344 -29.58 -11.79 -18.16
N GLY A 345 -30.09 -13.00 -17.82
CA GLY A 345 -29.82 -14.23 -18.55
C GLY A 345 -28.76 -15.10 -17.87
N ASP A 346 -28.11 -15.95 -18.68
CA ASP A 346 -27.10 -16.91 -18.26
C ASP A 346 -25.76 -16.23 -18.02
N ASN A 347 -25.12 -16.57 -16.91
CA ASN A 347 -23.80 -16.06 -16.52
C ASN A 347 -22.88 -17.21 -16.05
N PRO A 348 -22.43 -18.07 -17.00
CA PRO A 348 -21.49 -19.14 -16.67
C PRO A 348 -20.13 -18.58 -16.26
N ARG A 349 -19.55 -19.14 -15.20
CA ARG A 349 -18.20 -18.80 -14.71
C ARG A 349 -17.45 -20.07 -14.34
N PHE A 350 -16.14 -20.02 -14.45
CA PHE A 350 -15.29 -21.19 -14.24
C PHE A 350 -14.08 -20.83 -13.41
N ILE A 351 -13.65 -21.75 -12.56
CA ILE A 351 -12.37 -21.71 -11.85
C ILE A 351 -11.67 -23.04 -11.99
N VAL A 352 -10.35 -23.02 -11.93
CA VAL A 352 -9.49 -24.21 -11.94
C VAL A 352 -8.67 -24.28 -10.66
N THR A 353 -8.49 -25.49 -10.12
CA THR A 353 -7.81 -25.69 -8.84
C THR A 353 -7.13 -27.04 -8.75
N ASN A 354 -6.10 -27.17 -7.90
CA ASN A 354 -5.53 -28.42 -7.42
C ASN A 354 -5.86 -28.71 -5.95
N ILE A 355 -6.74 -27.92 -5.33
CA ILE A 355 -7.24 -28.20 -3.97
C ILE A 355 -8.05 -29.51 -4.03
N PRO A 356 -7.74 -30.52 -3.18
CA PRO A 356 -8.46 -31.78 -3.19
C PRO A 356 -9.90 -31.64 -2.72
N HIS A 357 -10.77 -32.63 -3.08
CA HIS A 357 -12.19 -32.60 -2.72
C HIS A 357 -12.44 -32.66 -1.23
N GLU A 358 -11.57 -33.36 -0.49
CA GLU A 358 -11.58 -33.45 0.97
C GLU A 358 -11.13 -32.17 1.68
N GLY A 359 -10.64 -31.18 0.92
CA GLY A 359 -10.12 -29.93 1.49
C GLY A 359 -8.67 -30.05 1.96
N LEU A 360 -8.23 -29.04 2.71
CA LEU A 360 -6.88 -28.98 3.28
C LEU A 360 -6.94 -29.24 4.79
N HIS A 361 -6.11 -30.14 5.27
CA HIS A 361 -6.06 -30.56 6.67
C HIS A 361 -4.69 -30.25 7.29
N ASP A 362 -4.63 -29.98 8.59
CA ASP A 362 -3.37 -29.92 9.33
C ASP A 362 -2.77 -31.33 9.54
N THR A 363 -1.66 -31.38 10.30
CA THR A 363 -0.99 -32.65 10.61
C THR A 363 -1.81 -33.59 11.49
N ASP A 364 -2.79 -33.07 12.22
CA ASP A 364 -3.64 -33.79 13.15
C ASP A 364 -4.99 -34.18 12.53
N GLY A 365 -5.16 -33.88 11.24
CA GLY A 365 -6.38 -34.19 10.47
C GLY A 365 -7.51 -33.17 10.64
N ARG A 366 -7.28 -32.05 11.29
CA ARG A 366 -8.28 -30.96 11.40
C ARG A 366 -8.43 -30.25 10.07
N LEU A 367 -9.66 -30.05 9.63
CA LEU A 367 -9.95 -29.30 8.40
C LEU A 367 -9.55 -27.84 8.56
N LEU A 368 -8.72 -27.35 7.65
CA LEU A 368 -8.26 -25.97 7.56
C LEU A 368 -8.98 -25.18 6.47
N LEU A 369 -9.35 -25.85 5.39
CA LEU A 369 -10.01 -25.24 4.23
C LEU A 369 -10.88 -26.28 3.54
N GLU A 370 -12.12 -25.93 3.26
CA GLU A 370 -13.07 -26.79 2.56
C GLU A 370 -12.66 -27.09 1.12
N GLY A 371 -12.99 -28.30 0.65
CA GLY A 371 -12.72 -28.72 -0.72
C GLY A 371 -13.96 -28.74 -1.62
N ASP A 372 -15.15 -28.45 -1.10
CA ASP A 372 -16.38 -28.41 -1.86
C ASP A 372 -16.35 -27.33 -2.96
N GLY A 373 -16.78 -27.66 -4.16
CA GLY A 373 -16.65 -26.75 -5.31
C GLY A 373 -17.47 -25.47 -5.18
N ARG A 374 -18.65 -25.53 -4.55
CA ARG A 374 -19.47 -24.36 -4.28
C ARG A 374 -18.79 -23.45 -3.26
N TRP A 375 -18.30 -24.03 -2.16
CA TRP A 375 -17.58 -23.29 -1.14
C TRP A 375 -16.32 -22.62 -1.69
N LEU A 376 -15.52 -23.37 -2.48
CA LEU A 376 -14.31 -22.82 -3.13
C LEU A 376 -14.63 -21.63 -4.02
N TYR A 377 -15.78 -21.66 -4.71
CA TYR A 377 -16.17 -20.56 -5.57
C TYR A 377 -16.75 -19.37 -4.76
N GLU A 378 -17.76 -19.61 -3.93
CA GLU A 378 -18.54 -18.54 -3.27
C GLU A 378 -17.77 -17.91 -2.13
N GLU A 379 -17.08 -18.70 -1.30
CA GLU A 379 -16.40 -18.22 -0.09
C GLU A 379 -14.91 -17.88 -0.37
N LEU A 380 -14.17 -18.75 -1.08
CA LEU A 380 -12.75 -18.52 -1.26
C LEU A 380 -12.45 -17.68 -2.50
N TYR A 381 -12.97 -18.05 -3.69
CA TYR A 381 -12.62 -17.34 -4.93
C TYR A 381 -13.21 -15.93 -4.99
N CYS A 382 -14.46 -15.75 -4.56
CA CYS A 382 -15.11 -14.44 -4.60
C CYS A 382 -14.44 -13.39 -3.68
N GLU A 383 -13.74 -13.81 -2.63
CA GLU A 383 -12.93 -12.90 -1.79
C GLU A 383 -11.75 -12.28 -2.52
N ARG A 384 -11.39 -12.73 -3.73
CA ARG A 384 -10.38 -12.09 -4.59
C ARG A 384 -10.62 -10.58 -4.77
N GLY A 385 -11.88 -10.15 -4.77
CA GLY A 385 -12.23 -8.73 -4.83
C GLY A 385 -11.62 -7.86 -3.73
N GLN A 386 -11.08 -8.46 -2.66
CA GLN A 386 -10.37 -7.71 -1.62
C GLN A 386 -9.04 -7.16 -2.15
N ALA A 387 -8.29 -7.91 -2.96
CA ALA A 387 -7.05 -7.42 -3.57
C ALA A 387 -7.29 -6.20 -4.48
N GLU A 388 -8.39 -6.19 -5.22
CA GLU A 388 -8.82 -5.03 -6.00
C GLU A 388 -9.06 -3.79 -5.12
N ASN A 389 -9.58 -3.98 -3.90
CA ASN A 389 -9.78 -2.90 -2.94
C ASN A 389 -8.44 -2.39 -2.37
N GLN A 390 -7.46 -3.26 -2.11
CA GLN A 390 -6.12 -2.83 -1.67
C GLN A 390 -5.41 -2.06 -2.78
N ILE A 391 -5.43 -2.53 -4.03
CA ILE A 391 -4.89 -1.81 -5.19
C ILE A 391 -5.58 -0.44 -5.31
N LYS A 392 -6.91 -0.39 -5.21
CA LYS A 392 -7.68 0.85 -5.25
C LYS A 392 -7.27 1.83 -4.13
N GLN A 393 -7.02 1.36 -2.92
CA GLN A 393 -6.51 2.22 -1.85
C GLN A 393 -5.09 2.72 -2.15
N MET A 394 -4.20 1.90 -2.70
CA MET A 394 -2.88 2.33 -3.13
C MET A 394 -2.96 3.41 -4.22
N THR A 395 -3.82 3.24 -5.19
CA THR A 395 -4.02 4.20 -6.30
C THR A 395 -4.68 5.50 -5.82
N LEU A 396 -5.81 5.41 -5.12
CA LEU A 396 -6.58 6.60 -4.74
C LEU A 396 -5.96 7.35 -3.56
N ASP A 397 -5.49 6.63 -2.55
CA ASP A 397 -5.03 7.23 -1.30
C ASP A 397 -3.52 7.51 -1.29
N LEU A 398 -2.71 6.73 -2.01
CA LEU A 398 -1.25 6.84 -2.01
C LEU A 398 -0.67 7.20 -3.38
N LYS A 399 -1.53 7.36 -4.40
CA LYS A 399 -1.14 7.75 -5.76
C LYS A 399 -0.05 6.85 -6.34
N SER A 400 -0.22 5.53 -6.18
CA SER A 400 0.72 4.54 -6.71
C SER A 400 0.79 4.52 -8.24
N ASP A 401 -0.23 5.07 -8.89
CA ASP A 401 -0.35 5.28 -10.33
C ASP A 401 0.34 6.57 -10.82
N ARG A 402 1.06 7.28 -9.95
CA ARG A 402 1.76 8.51 -10.34
C ARG A 402 3.09 8.22 -11.02
N THR A 403 3.04 7.82 -12.28
CA THR A 403 4.18 7.51 -13.15
C THR A 403 4.60 8.71 -14.00
N SER A 404 4.88 9.85 -13.35
CA SER A 404 5.14 11.13 -14.03
C SER A 404 6.59 11.36 -14.44
N THR A 405 7.50 10.40 -14.23
CA THR A 405 8.88 10.50 -14.74
C THR A 405 9.03 9.84 -16.10
N HIS A 406 10.07 10.22 -16.85
CA HIS A 406 10.39 9.57 -18.12
C HIS A 406 10.82 8.10 -17.92
N TRP A 407 11.65 7.84 -16.90
CA TRP A 407 12.32 6.55 -16.69
C TRP A 407 11.43 5.53 -15.99
N LEU A 408 11.37 4.32 -16.52
CA LEU A 408 10.63 3.19 -15.94
C LEU A 408 11.14 2.87 -14.52
N ALA A 409 12.46 2.83 -14.32
CA ALA A 409 13.07 2.56 -13.03
C ALA A 409 12.69 3.58 -11.95
N SER A 410 12.59 4.87 -12.30
CA SER A 410 12.14 5.91 -11.36
C SER A 410 10.66 5.77 -11.01
N ASN A 411 9.82 5.39 -11.98
CA ASN A 411 8.41 5.11 -11.75
C ASN A 411 8.23 3.84 -10.89
N GLN A 412 9.05 2.80 -11.12
CA GLN A 412 9.12 1.62 -10.25
C GLN A 412 9.48 2.00 -8.80
N MET A 413 10.45 2.89 -8.59
CA MET A 413 10.81 3.36 -7.26
C MET A 413 9.64 4.06 -6.56
N ARG A 414 8.86 4.88 -7.28
CA ARG A 414 7.65 5.53 -6.74
C ARG A 414 6.58 4.52 -6.36
N LEU A 415 6.37 3.49 -7.19
CA LEU A 415 5.46 2.40 -6.87
C LEU A 415 5.88 1.71 -5.56
N TRP A 416 7.16 1.40 -5.37
CA TRP A 416 7.66 0.83 -4.13
C TRP A 416 7.49 1.76 -2.93
N LEU A 417 7.79 3.06 -3.07
CA LEU A 417 7.57 4.01 -1.98
C LEU A 417 6.09 4.08 -1.56
N SER A 418 5.16 4.02 -2.52
CA SER A 418 3.73 3.91 -2.24
C SER A 418 3.38 2.59 -1.55
N ALA A 419 3.98 1.46 -1.96
CA ALA A 419 3.78 0.16 -1.32
C ALA A 419 4.32 0.13 0.13
N PHE A 420 5.46 0.75 0.41
CA PHE A 420 5.98 0.90 1.77
C PHE A 420 5.11 1.83 2.62
N ALA A 421 4.61 2.92 2.07
CA ALA A 421 3.67 3.81 2.76
C ALA A 421 2.32 3.11 3.03
N TYR A 422 1.87 2.26 2.10
CA TYR A 422 0.72 1.38 2.31
C TYR A 422 0.94 0.44 3.50
N LEU A 423 2.08 -0.25 3.53
CA LEU A 423 2.44 -1.16 4.62
C LEU A 423 2.50 -0.44 5.98
N LEU A 424 3.02 0.79 6.00
CA LEU A 424 3.07 1.63 7.20
C LEU A 424 1.66 1.94 7.75
N LEU A 425 0.73 2.36 6.88
CA LEU A 425 -0.65 2.66 7.27
C LEU A 425 -1.44 1.40 7.62
N GLU A 426 -1.21 0.33 6.89
CA GLU A 426 -1.85 -0.95 7.17
C GLU A 426 -1.42 -1.48 8.55
N ARG A 427 -0.13 -1.39 8.89
CA ARG A 427 0.36 -1.77 10.22
C ARG A 427 -0.15 -0.85 11.33
N LEU A 428 -0.30 0.44 11.06
CA LEU A 428 -0.98 1.34 11.99
C LEU A 428 -2.40 0.83 12.31
N ARG A 429 -3.13 0.42 11.28
CA ARG A 429 -4.49 -0.14 11.42
C ARG A 429 -4.47 -1.48 12.19
N ALA A 430 -3.63 -2.42 11.77
CA ALA A 430 -3.60 -3.76 12.34
C ALA A 430 -3.10 -3.78 13.79
N TRP A 431 -2.08 -2.99 14.13
CA TRP A 431 -1.51 -2.97 15.48
C TRP A 431 -2.23 -2.01 16.43
N GLY A 432 -2.52 -0.80 15.93
CA GLY A 432 -3.08 0.26 16.78
C GLY A 432 -4.59 0.24 16.91
N LEU A 433 -5.31 -0.20 15.87
CA LEU A 433 -6.76 0.02 15.77
C LEU A 433 -7.60 -1.26 15.76
N GLN A 434 -7.00 -2.43 15.91
CA GLN A 434 -7.74 -3.69 15.98
C GLN A 434 -8.79 -3.67 17.10
N GLY A 435 -10.02 -4.12 16.80
CA GLY A 435 -11.14 -4.11 17.77
C GLY A 435 -11.71 -2.73 18.07
N THR A 436 -11.35 -1.70 17.32
CA THR A 436 -11.94 -0.36 17.42
C THR A 436 -12.86 -0.08 16.22
N GLU A 437 -13.61 1.01 16.27
CA GLU A 437 -14.47 1.48 15.17
C GLU A 437 -13.69 1.75 13.87
N MET A 438 -12.38 1.97 13.94
CA MET A 438 -11.51 2.24 12.79
C MET A 438 -10.71 1.03 12.31
N ALA A 439 -10.94 -0.16 12.86
CA ALA A 439 -10.23 -1.38 12.48
C ALA A 439 -10.35 -1.74 10.98
N ARG A 440 -11.45 -1.34 10.34
CA ARG A 440 -11.73 -1.57 8.92
C ARG A 440 -11.76 -0.29 8.08
N ALA A 441 -11.28 0.83 8.64
CA ALA A 441 -11.26 2.11 7.94
C ALA A 441 -10.32 2.05 6.72
N SER A 442 -10.72 2.70 5.61
CA SER A 442 -9.82 2.90 4.47
C SER A 442 -8.63 3.79 4.86
N LEU A 443 -7.55 3.73 4.07
CA LEU A 443 -6.35 4.54 4.34
C LEU A 443 -6.67 6.04 4.29
N GLY A 444 -7.52 6.48 3.37
CA GLY A 444 -7.99 7.87 3.31
C GLY A 444 -8.77 8.28 4.57
N THR A 445 -9.61 7.39 5.09
CA THR A 445 -10.33 7.63 6.36
C THR A 445 -9.38 7.71 7.56
N LEU A 446 -8.39 6.80 7.63
CA LEU A 446 -7.34 6.86 8.66
C LEU A 446 -6.61 8.20 8.63
N ARG A 447 -6.20 8.61 7.44
CA ARG A 447 -5.52 9.89 7.23
C ARG A 447 -6.36 11.06 7.74
N LEU A 448 -7.60 11.19 7.28
CA LEU A 448 -8.44 12.33 7.59
C LEU A 448 -8.89 12.36 9.05
N ARG A 449 -9.23 11.20 9.63
CA ARG A 449 -9.83 11.14 10.96
C ARG A 449 -8.82 10.94 12.09
N LEU A 450 -7.64 10.37 11.82
CA LEU A 450 -6.67 10.04 12.88
C LEU A 450 -5.33 10.77 12.71
N LEU A 451 -4.88 11.00 11.47
CA LEU A 451 -3.55 11.58 11.24
C LEU A 451 -3.58 13.11 11.09
N LYS A 452 -4.63 13.66 10.51
CA LYS A 452 -4.82 15.12 10.37
C LYS A 452 -5.33 15.72 11.69
N VAL A 453 -4.40 15.91 12.62
CA VAL A 453 -4.66 16.49 13.94
C VAL A 453 -3.80 17.74 14.08
N ALA A 454 -4.44 18.88 14.35
CA ALA A 454 -3.72 20.12 14.59
C ALA A 454 -2.85 20.01 15.85
N ALA A 455 -1.61 20.47 15.75
CA ALA A 455 -0.64 20.41 16.83
C ALA A 455 0.17 21.69 16.89
N GLN A 456 0.45 22.17 18.09
CA GLN A 456 1.43 23.22 18.37
C GLN A 456 2.73 22.58 18.85
N VAL A 457 3.86 22.99 18.28
CA VAL A 457 5.17 22.44 18.61
C VAL A 457 6.02 23.46 19.32
N SER A 458 6.49 23.13 20.51
CA SER A 458 7.44 23.93 21.29
C SER A 458 8.74 23.15 21.45
N VAL A 459 9.86 23.80 21.21
CA VAL A 459 11.18 23.16 21.25
C VAL A 459 12.03 23.81 22.34
N SER A 460 12.56 22.97 23.21
CA SER A 460 13.55 23.35 24.21
C SER A 460 14.80 22.49 24.08
N VAL A 461 15.86 22.83 24.80
CA VAL A 461 17.12 22.05 24.78
C VAL A 461 16.91 20.56 25.11
N ARG A 462 15.91 20.24 25.93
CA ARG A 462 15.68 18.86 26.42
C ARG A 462 14.43 18.18 25.84
N ARG A 463 13.52 18.92 25.19
CA ARG A 463 12.20 18.39 24.79
C ARG A 463 11.69 19.03 23.53
N VAL A 464 11.12 18.20 22.68
CA VAL A 464 10.15 18.62 21.67
C VAL A 464 8.78 18.31 22.27
N TYR A 465 8.02 19.34 22.58
CA TYR A 465 6.70 19.20 23.17
C TYR A 465 5.62 19.47 22.12
N VAL A 466 4.75 18.51 21.90
CA VAL A 466 3.69 18.55 20.89
C VAL A 466 2.35 18.61 21.62
N GLN A 467 1.67 19.73 21.49
CA GLN A 467 0.34 19.96 22.04
C GLN A 467 -0.69 19.70 20.96
N LEU A 468 -1.36 18.54 21.03
CA LEU A 468 -2.44 18.20 20.12
C LEU A 468 -3.69 18.99 20.44
N CYS A 469 -4.53 19.23 19.43
CA CYS A 469 -5.77 19.99 19.57
C CYS A 469 -6.69 19.36 20.64
N SER A 470 -7.04 20.13 21.66
CA SER A 470 -7.92 19.69 22.75
C SER A 470 -9.37 19.43 22.32
N ALA A 471 -9.80 19.97 21.18
CA ALA A 471 -11.12 19.69 20.59
C ALA A 471 -11.12 18.48 19.62
N PHE A 472 -9.99 17.75 19.52
CA PHE A 472 -9.93 16.57 18.64
C PHE A 472 -10.88 15.47 19.18
N PRO A 473 -11.84 14.99 18.34
CA PRO A 473 -12.91 14.12 18.84
C PRO A 473 -12.46 12.69 19.17
N LEU A 474 -11.33 12.22 18.61
CA LEU A 474 -10.84 10.85 18.78
C LEU A 474 -9.64 10.76 19.74
N GLN A 475 -9.58 11.60 20.77
CA GLN A 475 -8.45 11.63 21.71
C GLN A 475 -8.19 10.28 22.38
N GLU A 476 -9.26 9.63 22.87
CA GLU A 476 -9.15 8.32 23.53
C GLU A 476 -8.64 7.24 22.58
N LEU A 477 -9.16 7.21 21.34
CA LEU A 477 -8.73 6.28 20.31
C LEU A 477 -7.25 6.52 19.96
N PHE A 478 -6.84 7.78 19.82
CA PHE A 478 -5.44 8.15 19.55
C PHE A 478 -4.52 7.67 20.68
N ALA A 479 -4.89 7.91 21.94
CA ALA A 479 -4.12 7.47 23.09
C ALA A 479 -4.09 5.94 23.23
N GLN A 480 -5.20 5.25 22.93
CA GLN A 480 -5.24 3.79 22.89
C GLN A 480 -4.31 3.23 21.80
N CYS A 481 -4.38 3.80 20.60
CA CYS A 481 -3.52 3.43 19.48
C CYS A 481 -2.03 3.60 19.86
N GLN A 482 -1.66 4.74 20.42
CA GLN A 482 -0.29 5.02 20.88
C GLN A 482 0.21 3.99 21.90
N ARG A 483 -0.59 3.64 22.91
CA ARG A 483 -0.21 2.63 23.92
C ARG A 483 0.04 1.26 23.30
N ARG A 484 -0.85 0.80 22.40
CA ARG A 484 -0.69 -0.48 21.71
C ARG A 484 0.58 -0.52 20.86
N LEU A 485 0.87 0.55 20.15
CA LEU A 485 2.10 0.65 19.35
C LEU A 485 3.36 0.63 20.22
N ALA A 486 3.32 1.26 21.41
CA ALA A 486 4.45 1.25 22.33
C ALA A 486 4.70 -0.17 22.93
N GLU A 487 3.66 -0.94 23.18
CA GLU A 487 3.77 -2.35 23.60
C GLU A 487 4.45 -3.22 22.54
N MET A 488 4.15 -2.97 21.26
CA MET A 488 4.76 -3.70 20.13
C MET A 488 6.26 -3.39 19.95
N GLU A 489 6.71 -2.18 20.27
CA GLU A 489 8.13 -1.82 20.24
C GLU A 489 8.96 -2.56 21.32
N SER A 490 8.29 -2.97 22.40
CA SER A 490 8.94 -3.58 23.56
C SER A 490 9.01 -5.12 23.48
N SER A 491 8.34 -5.73 22.49
CA SER A 491 8.22 -7.18 22.26
C SER A 491 9.12 -7.66 21.13
#